data_2ac7fd5f09b69596d32a8f369702757d
#
_entry.id   2ac7fd5f09b69596d32a8f369702757d
#
_cell.length_a   1.000
_cell.length_b   1.000
_cell.length_c   1.000
_cell.angle_alpha   90.00
_cell.angle_beta   90.00
_cell.angle_gamma   90.00
#
_symmetry.space_group_name_H-M   'P 1'
#
loop_
_entity.id
_entity.type
_entity.pdbx_description
1 polymer ?
#
loop_
_entity_poly.entity_id
_entity_poly.type
_entity_poly.pdbx_seq_one_letter_code
_entity_poly.pdbx_strand_id
1 'polypeptide(L)'
;AECEIRCCDKTIAFDDRAMLASEEDWSTEYLAPIVSVKSVAGIDEAITHIEKYGTGHTESIISENKKAQSTFTHSIDSAIVMINASTQFADGGEFGLGGEIGIATGKFHARGPVGVDQLTSFKYIVTGNGQTRP
;
A
#
# COMPACT_ATOMS: atom_id res chain seq x y z
N ALA A 1 13.37 19.74 2.41
CA ALA A 1 13.64 18.69 3.41
C ALA A 1 15.00 18.09 3.11
N GLU A 2 15.79 17.87 4.13
CA GLU A 2 17.05 17.12 4.01
C GLU A 2 16.68 15.64 3.93
N CYS A 3 16.51 15.11 2.72
CA CYS A 3 16.24 13.71 2.46
C CYS A 3 17.36 13.15 1.59
N GLU A 4 17.94 12.02 2.02
CA GLU A 4 18.90 11.27 1.22
C GLU A 4 18.16 10.59 0.06
N ILE A 5 18.74 10.67 -1.15
CA ILE A 5 18.14 10.07 -2.34
C ILE A 5 19.06 8.94 -2.81
N ARG A 6 18.55 7.72 -2.85
CA ARG A 6 19.19 6.56 -3.46
C ARG A 6 18.49 6.22 -4.76
N CYS A 7 19.18 6.18 -5.86
CA CYS A 7 18.52 6.08 -7.15
C CYS A 7 19.24 5.16 -8.14
N CYS A 8 18.51 4.75 -9.19
CA CYS A 8 19.10 3.99 -10.29
C CYS A 8 19.98 4.88 -11.19
N ASP A 9 20.83 4.26 -12.02
CA ASP A 9 21.78 4.92 -12.94
C ASP A 9 21.11 5.98 -13.83
N LYS A 10 19.87 5.76 -14.25
CA LYS A 10 19.15 6.71 -15.10
C LYS A 10 18.72 7.97 -14.36
N THR A 11 18.59 7.91 -13.06
CA THR A 11 18.07 9.00 -12.23
C THR A 11 19.17 9.83 -11.60
N ILE A 12 20.35 9.26 -11.37
CA ILE A 12 21.46 9.92 -10.65
C ILE A 12 21.92 11.23 -11.30
N ALA A 13 21.79 11.37 -12.62
CA ALA A 13 22.18 12.56 -13.35
C ALA A 13 21.26 13.78 -13.12
N PHE A 14 20.12 13.60 -12.44
CA PHE A 14 19.14 14.68 -12.22
C PHE A 14 19.34 15.42 -10.89
N ASP A 15 20.11 14.84 -9.95
CA ASP A 15 20.38 15.48 -8.64
C ASP A 15 21.76 15.06 -8.13
N ASP A 16 22.67 16.01 -7.96
CA ASP A 16 24.06 15.79 -7.51
C ASP A 16 24.15 15.28 -6.06
N ARG A 17 23.07 15.38 -5.30
CA ARG A 17 22.96 14.82 -3.94
C ARG A 17 22.58 13.34 -3.94
N ALA A 18 22.16 12.82 -5.08
CA ALA A 18 21.72 11.43 -5.18
C ALA A 18 22.92 10.47 -5.17
N MET A 19 22.72 9.31 -4.57
CA MET A 19 23.67 8.20 -4.57
C MET A 19 23.08 7.02 -5.33
N LEU A 20 23.96 6.14 -5.83
CA LEU A 20 23.50 4.90 -6.46
C LEU A 20 22.87 3.98 -5.42
N ALA A 21 21.68 3.51 -5.73
CA ALA A 21 21.00 2.48 -4.96
C ALA A 21 21.63 1.11 -5.22
N SER A 22 21.74 0.31 -4.17
CA SER A 22 22.02 -1.12 -4.25
C SER A 22 20.73 -1.92 -4.48
N GLU A 23 20.84 -3.21 -4.73
CA GLU A 23 19.66 -4.08 -4.86
C GLU A 23 18.84 -4.15 -3.55
N GLU A 24 19.51 -4.03 -2.40
CA GLU A 24 18.87 -4.06 -1.08
C GLU A 24 18.00 -2.83 -0.81
N ASP A 25 18.35 -1.70 -1.39
CA ASP A 25 17.64 -0.43 -1.20
C ASP A 25 16.17 -0.51 -1.67
N TRP A 26 15.88 -1.36 -2.66
CA TRP A 26 14.53 -1.49 -3.20
C TRP A 26 13.54 -2.14 -2.25
N SER A 27 14.01 -2.88 -1.25
CA SER A 27 13.17 -3.56 -0.24
C SER A 27 13.42 -3.05 1.18
N THR A 28 14.30 -2.05 1.35
CA THR A 28 14.66 -1.54 2.68
C THR A 28 13.64 -0.52 3.19
N GLU A 29 13.10 -0.76 4.38
CA GLU A 29 12.39 0.23 5.17
C GLU A 29 13.43 1.00 6.00
N TYR A 30 13.73 2.24 5.59
CA TYR A 30 14.85 3.00 6.16
C TYR A 30 14.61 3.52 7.57
N LEU A 31 13.37 3.80 7.97
CA LEU A 31 13.02 4.47 9.23
C LEU A 31 13.82 5.78 9.45
N ALA A 32 14.18 6.45 8.38
CA ALA A 32 15.00 7.65 8.29
C ALA A 32 14.54 8.48 7.07
N PRO A 33 14.95 9.75 6.98
CA PRO A 33 14.63 10.58 5.81
C PRO A 33 15.45 10.17 4.57
N ILE A 34 15.22 8.97 4.09
CA ILE A 34 15.85 8.35 2.92
C ILE A 34 14.75 7.88 1.97
N VAL A 35 14.94 8.08 0.67
CA VAL A 35 14.02 7.60 -0.37
C VAL A 35 14.76 6.91 -1.50
N SER A 36 14.24 5.76 -1.94
CA SER A 36 14.71 5.08 -3.14
C SER A 36 13.91 5.53 -4.36
N VAL A 37 14.60 5.86 -5.45
CA VAL A 37 13.99 6.38 -6.68
C VAL A 37 14.47 5.56 -7.88
N LYS A 38 13.54 4.95 -8.61
CA LYS A 38 13.83 4.20 -9.83
C LYS A 38 13.04 4.74 -11.02
N SER A 39 13.75 5.06 -12.10
CA SER A 39 13.12 5.35 -13.39
C SER A 39 12.79 4.05 -14.11
N VAL A 40 11.57 3.93 -14.59
CA VAL A 40 11.04 2.75 -15.30
C VAL A 40 10.54 3.14 -16.69
N ALA A 41 10.44 2.19 -17.61
CA ALA A 41 10.01 2.46 -18.98
C ALA A 41 8.50 2.68 -19.10
N GLY A 42 7.73 2.21 -18.12
CA GLY A 42 6.27 2.36 -18.13
C GLY A 42 5.61 1.63 -16.97
N ILE A 43 4.28 1.59 -17.02
CA ILE A 43 3.47 1.05 -15.93
C ILE A 43 3.74 -0.44 -15.65
N ASP A 44 3.97 -1.23 -16.68
CA ASP A 44 4.19 -2.68 -16.53
C ASP A 44 5.51 -2.96 -15.77
N GLU A 45 6.57 -2.18 -16.05
CA GLU A 45 7.83 -2.28 -15.30
C GLU A 45 7.66 -1.78 -13.86
N ALA A 46 6.85 -0.74 -13.64
CA ALA A 46 6.53 -0.25 -12.31
C ALA A 46 5.81 -1.33 -11.49
N ILE A 47 4.79 -1.95 -12.05
CA ILE A 47 4.04 -3.04 -11.41
C ILE A 47 4.98 -4.21 -11.07
N THR A 48 5.79 -4.66 -12.02
CA THR A 48 6.77 -5.74 -11.78
C THR A 48 7.75 -5.39 -10.66
N HIS A 49 8.19 -4.13 -10.58
CA HIS A 49 9.07 -3.67 -9.52
C HIS A 49 8.38 -3.70 -8.15
N ILE A 50 7.16 -3.21 -8.07
CA ILE A 50 6.34 -3.24 -6.84
C ILE A 50 6.08 -4.68 -6.39
N GLU A 51 5.71 -5.56 -7.31
CA GLU A 51 5.49 -6.98 -7.00
C GLU A 51 6.73 -7.67 -6.44
N LYS A 52 7.92 -7.30 -6.94
CA LYS A 52 9.18 -7.89 -6.50
C LYS A 52 9.65 -7.40 -5.14
N TYR A 53 9.49 -6.11 -4.85
CA TYR A 53 10.12 -5.46 -3.70
C TYR A 53 9.15 -4.91 -2.66
N GLY A 54 7.86 -4.76 -3.02
CA GLY A 54 6.84 -4.23 -2.13
C GLY A 54 6.47 -5.21 -1.01
N THR A 55 6.01 -4.67 0.10
CA THR A 55 5.55 -5.44 1.27
C THR A 55 4.08 -5.84 1.17
N GLY A 56 3.37 -5.41 0.13
CA GLY A 56 1.93 -5.59 0.00
C GLY A 56 1.09 -4.70 0.93
N HIS A 57 1.71 -3.67 1.49
CA HIS A 57 1.04 -2.75 2.42
C HIS A 57 0.21 -1.71 1.68
N THR A 58 0.85 -0.69 1.11
CA THR A 58 0.17 0.46 0.51
C THR A 58 0.92 0.94 -0.72
N GLU A 59 0.21 1.05 -1.82
CA GLU A 59 0.74 1.54 -3.09
C GLU A 59 -0.12 2.67 -3.63
N SER A 60 0.50 3.64 -4.30
CA SER A 60 -0.21 4.76 -4.90
C SER A 60 0.28 5.07 -6.30
N ILE A 61 -0.66 5.38 -7.20
CA ILE A 61 -0.36 5.96 -8.51
C ILE A 61 -0.79 7.42 -8.55
N ILE A 62 0.10 8.29 -9.01
CA ILE A 62 -0.20 9.69 -9.32
C ILE A 62 -0.23 9.84 -10.84
N SER A 63 -1.40 10.01 -11.42
CA SER A 63 -1.59 10.08 -12.86
C SER A 63 -2.95 10.68 -13.24
N GLU A 64 -3.02 11.43 -14.34
CA GLU A 64 -4.27 11.84 -14.98
C GLU A 64 -4.78 10.80 -16.00
N ASN A 65 -3.94 9.85 -16.41
CA ASN A 65 -4.28 8.81 -17.38
C ASN A 65 -5.17 7.74 -16.75
N LYS A 66 -6.45 7.76 -17.08
CA LYS A 66 -7.44 6.79 -16.55
C LYS A 66 -7.14 5.34 -16.89
N LYS A 67 -6.53 5.06 -18.05
CA LYS A 67 -6.10 3.70 -18.40
C LYS A 67 -4.96 3.22 -17.49
N ALA A 68 -3.98 4.09 -17.23
CA ALA A 68 -2.89 3.78 -16.32
C ALA A 68 -3.41 3.56 -14.89
N GLN A 69 -4.31 4.42 -14.40
CA GLN A 69 -4.96 4.25 -13.10
C GLN A 69 -5.66 2.88 -13.02
N SER A 70 -6.46 2.53 -14.02
CA SER A 70 -7.19 1.27 -14.08
C SER A 70 -6.23 0.06 -14.12
N THR A 71 -5.20 0.10 -14.98
CA THR A 71 -4.20 -0.96 -15.04
C THR A 71 -3.52 -1.15 -13.69
N PHE A 72 -3.08 -0.07 -13.06
CA PHE A 72 -2.43 -0.12 -11.76
C PHE A 72 -3.31 -0.77 -10.67
N THR A 73 -4.53 -0.29 -10.52
CA THR A 73 -5.45 -0.77 -9.46
C THR A 73 -5.92 -2.21 -9.65
N HIS A 74 -5.94 -2.71 -10.89
CA HIS A 74 -6.28 -4.10 -11.16
C HIS A 74 -5.10 -5.07 -11.03
N SER A 75 -3.88 -4.58 -11.25
CA SER A 75 -2.68 -5.41 -11.22
C SER A 75 -2.02 -5.45 -9.85
N ILE A 76 -2.02 -4.33 -9.11
CA ILE A 76 -1.43 -4.29 -7.78
C ILE A 76 -2.33 -4.98 -6.75
N ASP A 77 -1.77 -5.95 -6.04
CA ASP A 77 -2.47 -6.72 -5.00
C ASP A 77 -1.94 -6.39 -3.58
N SER A 78 -1.74 -5.11 -3.30
CA SER A 78 -1.45 -4.61 -1.96
C SER A 78 -2.74 -4.45 -1.14
N ALA A 79 -2.63 -4.39 0.18
CA ALA A 79 -3.78 -4.25 1.06
C ALA A 79 -4.52 -2.93 0.84
N ILE A 80 -3.79 -1.87 0.47
CA ILE A 80 -4.33 -0.55 0.16
C ILE A 80 -3.74 -0.09 -1.16
N VAL A 81 -4.60 0.27 -2.11
CA VAL A 81 -4.19 0.82 -3.42
C VAL A 81 -4.90 2.15 -3.63
N MET A 82 -4.13 3.19 -3.89
CA MET A 82 -4.60 4.57 -3.98
C MET A 82 -4.38 5.17 -5.37
N ILE A 83 -5.22 6.12 -5.74
CA ILE A 83 -5.08 6.94 -6.94
C ILE A 83 -5.04 8.39 -6.51
N ASN A 84 -3.99 9.11 -6.91
CA ASN A 84 -3.81 10.55 -6.68
C ASN A 84 -3.96 10.95 -5.20
N ALA A 85 -3.53 10.08 -4.30
CA ALA A 85 -3.51 10.31 -2.87
C ALA A 85 -2.16 9.91 -2.28
N SER A 86 -1.77 10.59 -1.20
CA SER A 86 -0.57 10.22 -0.44
C SER A 86 -0.80 8.90 0.28
N THR A 87 0.22 8.04 0.34
CA THR A 87 0.21 6.82 1.14
C THR A 87 0.05 7.09 2.65
N GLN A 88 0.25 8.32 3.11
CA GLN A 88 -0.02 8.75 4.49
C GLN A 88 -1.50 8.65 4.89
N PHE A 89 -2.42 8.61 3.92
CA PHE A 89 -3.83 8.33 4.20
C PHE A 89 -4.13 6.86 4.53
N ALA A 90 -3.14 5.98 4.44
CA ALA A 90 -3.26 4.59 4.85
C ALA A 90 -3.24 4.47 6.39
N ASP A 91 -4.34 4.84 7.00
CA ASP A 91 -4.53 4.89 8.45
C ASP A 91 -5.99 4.58 8.79
N GLY A 92 -6.21 3.75 9.81
CA GLY A 92 -7.55 3.36 10.23
C GLY A 92 -8.41 4.53 10.74
N GLY A 93 -7.79 5.56 11.30
CA GLY A 93 -8.47 6.79 11.68
C GLY A 93 -8.96 7.58 10.47
N GLU A 94 -8.11 7.73 9.47
CA GLU A 94 -8.44 8.39 8.19
C GLU A 94 -9.54 7.66 7.43
N PHE A 95 -9.60 6.33 7.52
CA PHE A 95 -10.66 5.51 6.92
C PHE A 95 -11.97 5.48 7.75
N GLY A 96 -12.02 6.18 8.88
CA GLY A 96 -13.21 6.23 9.73
C GLY A 96 -13.43 4.97 10.57
N LEU A 97 -12.40 4.14 10.74
CA LEU A 97 -12.47 2.91 11.55
C LEU A 97 -12.24 3.16 13.05
N GLY A 98 -12.08 4.42 13.46
CA GLY A 98 -11.92 4.86 14.85
C GLY A 98 -10.51 4.66 15.41
N GLY A 99 -9.71 3.80 14.84
CA GLY A 99 -8.33 3.53 15.23
C GLY A 99 -7.74 2.38 14.45
N GLU A 100 -6.44 2.17 14.65
CA GLU A 100 -5.68 1.11 13.98
C GLU A 100 -4.71 0.47 14.97
N ILE A 101 -4.73 -0.85 15.06
CA ILE A 101 -3.77 -1.63 15.83
C ILE A 101 -2.61 -2.06 14.92
N GLY A 102 -2.88 -2.17 13.63
CA GLY A 102 -1.92 -2.48 12.60
C GLY A 102 -2.58 -2.62 11.24
N ILE A 103 -1.78 -2.94 10.22
CA ILE A 103 -2.24 -3.23 8.86
C ILE A 103 -1.88 -4.67 8.49
N ALA A 104 -2.90 -5.45 8.16
CA ALA A 104 -2.73 -6.82 7.70
C ALA A 104 -2.49 -6.83 6.18
N THR A 105 -1.33 -7.28 5.74
CA THR A 105 -0.95 -7.35 4.31
C THR A 105 -1.26 -8.69 3.66
N GLY A 106 -1.53 -9.72 4.46
CA GLY A 106 -1.94 -11.03 4.00
C GLY A 106 -3.33 -11.06 3.36
N LYS A 107 -3.69 -12.19 2.73
CA LYS A 107 -4.98 -12.38 2.04
C LYS A 107 -6.05 -13.08 2.88
N PHE A 108 -5.75 -13.37 4.12
CA PHE A 108 -6.76 -13.82 5.08
C PHE A 108 -7.52 -12.62 5.67
N HIS A 109 -8.71 -12.87 6.16
CA HIS A 109 -9.46 -11.90 6.92
C HIS A 109 -8.77 -11.65 8.30
N ALA A 110 -8.55 -10.42 8.75
CA ALA A 110 -8.84 -9.17 8.04
C ALA A 110 -7.67 -8.76 7.14
N ARG A 111 -7.94 -7.92 6.14
CA ARG A 111 -6.92 -7.34 5.26
C ARG A 111 -7.04 -5.81 5.27
N GLY A 112 -5.89 -5.11 5.23
CA GLY A 112 -5.83 -3.66 5.37
C GLY A 112 -5.81 -3.24 6.84
N PRO A 113 -6.27 -2.03 7.18
CA PRO A 113 -6.32 -1.53 8.56
C PRO A 113 -7.11 -2.45 9.47
N VAL A 114 -6.53 -2.80 10.62
CA VAL A 114 -7.09 -3.68 11.64
C VAL A 114 -7.43 -2.85 12.86
N GLY A 115 -8.72 -2.71 13.12
CA GLY A 115 -9.26 -1.99 14.27
C GLY A 115 -10.15 -2.87 15.15
N VAL A 116 -11.04 -2.25 15.91
CA VAL A 116 -11.91 -2.94 16.87
C VAL A 116 -12.81 -3.97 16.19
N ASP A 117 -13.42 -3.63 15.06
CA ASP A 117 -14.37 -4.51 14.35
C ASP A 117 -13.69 -5.78 13.84
N GLN A 118 -12.42 -5.69 13.40
CA GLN A 118 -11.66 -6.82 12.90
C GLN A 118 -11.16 -7.74 14.01
N LEU A 119 -11.03 -7.23 15.24
CA LEU A 119 -10.54 -7.95 16.41
C LEU A 119 -11.67 -8.51 17.29
N THR A 120 -12.90 -8.22 16.94
CA THR A 120 -14.08 -8.72 17.66
C THR A 120 -14.88 -9.69 16.81
N SER A 121 -15.78 -10.41 17.45
CA SER A 121 -16.74 -11.28 16.79
C SER A 121 -18.14 -11.01 17.31
N PHE A 122 -19.12 -11.50 16.62
CA PHE A 122 -20.53 -11.36 16.99
C PHE A 122 -21.20 -12.72 17.17
N LYS A 123 -22.35 -12.71 17.83
CA LYS A 123 -23.26 -13.86 17.90
C LYS A 123 -24.64 -13.46 17.45
N TYR A 124 -25.34 -14.38 16.83
CA TYR A 124 -26.78 -14.21 16.53
C TYR A 124 -27.60 -14.58 17.76
N ILE A 125 -28.57 -13.74 18.11
CA ILE A 125 -29.58 -14.04 19.11
C ILE A 125 -30.92 -14.10 18.36
N VAL A 126 -31.53 -15.27 18.36
CA VAL A 126 -32.83 -15.49 17.70
C VAL A 126 -33.86 -15.80 18.76
N THR A 127 -34.91 -14.98 18.83
CA THR A 127 -36.04 -15.20 19.75
C THR A 127 -37.28 -15.62 18.93
N GLY A 128 -37.79 -16.75 19.23
CA GLY A 128 -39.01 -17.27 18.61
C GLY A 128 -40.16 -17.32 19.61
N ASN A 129 -41.38 -17.55 19.10
CA ASN A 129 -42.58 -17.76 19.87
C ASN A 129 -43.27 -19.12 19.55
N GLY A 130 -42.49 -20.12 19.15
CA GLY A 130 -42.97 -21.47 18.87
C GLY A 130 -43.29 -21.75 17.38
N GLN A 131 -42.89 -20.82 16.47
CA GLN A 131 -43.04 -21.07 15.03
C GLN A 131 -42.14 -22.22 14.59
N THR A 132 -42.64 -23.04 13.68
CA THR A 132 -41.91 -24.12 13.04
C THR A 132 -41.36 -23.66 11.71
N ARG A 133 -40.26 -24.32 11.27
CA ARG A 133 -39.75 -24.13 9.90
C ARG A 133 -40.70 -24.84 8.94
N PRO A 134 -41.10 -24.16 7.82
CA PRO A 134 -41.92 -24.78 6.77
C PRO A 134 -41.20 -25.93 6.08
#